data_25054ca22da97cd50ee04d611eed5bf5
#
_entry.id   25054ca22da97cd50ee04d611eed5bf5
#
_cell.length_a   1.000
_cell.length_b   1.000
_cell.length_c   1.000
_cell.angle_alpha   90.00
_cell.angle_beta   90.00
_cell.angle_gamma   90.00
#
_symmetry.space_group_name_H-M   'P 1'
#
loop_
_entity.id
_entity.type
_entity.pdbx_description
1 polymer ?
#
loop_
_entity_poly.entity_id
_entity_poly.type
_entity_poly.pdbx_seq_one_letter_code
_entity_poly.pdbx_strand_id
1 'polypeptide(L)'
;DFPSGIARISDAQRKEFDGRLDEVPGIFSLMEPIEGAVIAFDKLADKFDTYILSTAPWENDTAWSDKLIWVKNYLGEKAYKRLILSHHKNLNSGDYLIDDRLKNGADKFPGEHIHFGTDKFPNWKTVCEYLL
;
A
#
# COMPACT_ATOMS: atom_id res chain seq x y z
N ASP A 1 -0.90 -7.77 -5.17
CA ASP A 1 0.07 -8.36 -5.92
C ASP A 1 1.47 -8.25 -5.37
N PHE A 2 2.26 -9.33 -5.53
CA PHE A 2 3.54 -9.49 -4.85
C PHE A 2 4.65 -9.96 -5.79
N PRO A 3 4.87 -9.32 -6.97
CA PRO A 3 5.80 -9.89 -7.97
C PRO A 3 7.22 -10.04 -7.45
N SER A 4 7.75 -9.04 -6.74
CA SER A 4 9.11 -9.12 -6.20
C SER A 4 9.21 -10.06 -4.99
N GLY A 5 8.18 -10.07 -4.14
CA GLY A 5 8.12 -10.95 -2.98
C GLY A 5 7.91 -12.42 -3.36
N ILE A 6 7.03 -12.69 -4.35
CA ILE A 6 6.74 -14.05 -4.82
C ILE A 6 8.00 -14.74 -5.31
N ALA A 7 8.89 -14.03 -6.01
CA ALA A 7 10.14 -14.61 -6.53
C ALA A 7 11.09 -15.07 -5.42
N ARG A 8 10.90 -14.61 -4.19
CA ARG A 8 11.79 -14.89 -3.05
C ARG A 8 11.25 -15.93 -2.07
N ILE A 9 10.02 -16.40 -2.23
CA ILE A 9 9.46 -17.43 -1.35
C ILE A 9 9.77 -18.82 -1.88
N SER A 10 9.88 -19.80 -0.98
CA SER A 10 10.16 -21.18 -1.35
C SER A 10 8.99 -21.87 -2.03
N ASP A 11 9.25 -22.95 -2.77
CA ASP A 11 8.20 -23.74 -3.39
C ASP A 11 7.26 -24.37 -2.36
N ALA A 12 7.79 -24.77 -1.20
CA ALA A 12 7.00 -25.30 -0.11
C ALA A 12 6.00 -24.25 0.43
N GLN A 13 6.46 -23.00 0.58
CA GLN A 13 5.61 -21.90 1.02
C GLN A 13 4.55 -21.56 -0.05
N ARG A 14 4.91 -21.57 -1.31
CA ARG A 14 3.95 -21.33 -2.39
C ARG A 14 2.83 -22.37 -2.38
N LYS A 15 3.16 -23.63 -2.14
CA LYS A 15 2.19 -24.71 -2.08
C LYS A 15 1.29 -24.59 -0.84
N GLU A 16 1.89 -24.33 0.32
CA GLU A 16 1.16 -24.19 1.58
C GLU A 16 0.19 -23.01 1.58
N PHE A 17 0.63 -21.88 1.01
CA PHE A 17 -0.14 -20.63 1.01
C PHE A 17 -0.79 -20.32 -0.34
N ASP A 18 -1.05 -21.33 -1.15
CA ASP A 18 -1.70 -21.13 -2.46
C ASP A 18 -3.02 -20.36 -2.30
N GLY A 19 -3.16 -19.25 -3.05
CA GLY A 19 -4.30 -18.34 -2.94
C GLY A 19 -4.27 -17.44 -1.70
N ARG A 20 -3.25 -17.57 -0.82
CA ARG A 20 -3.12 -16.81 0.44
C ARG A 20 -1.70 -16.31 0.63
N LEU A 21 -1.07 -15.79 -0.44
CA LEU A 21 0.33 -15.36 -0.40
C LEU A 21 0.56 -14.21 0.58
N ASP A 22 -0.45 -13.39 0.83
CA ASP A 22 -0.40 -12.31 1.82
C ASP A 22 -0.31 -12.82 3.26
N GLU A 23 -0.61 -14.10 3.49
CA GLU A 23 -0.48 -14.73 4.80
C GLU A 23 0.93 -15.32 5.05
N VAL A 24 1.81 -15.34 4.05
CA VAL A 24 3.18 -15.85 4.21
C VAL A 24 3.95 -14.96 5.17
N PRO A 25 4.47 -15.50 6.30
CA PRO A 25 5.26 -14.72 7.24
C PRO A 25 6.45 -14.05 6.57
N GLY A 26 6.61 -12.74 6.78
CA GLY A 26 7.71 -11.97 6.23
C GLY A 26 7.54 -11.53 4.78
N ILE A 27 6.44 -11.90 4.10
CA ILE A 27 6.26 -11.57 2.67
C ILE A 27 6.33 -10.05 2.43
N PHE A 28 5.79 -9.24 3.33
CA PHE A 28 5.79 -7.78 3.16
C PHE A 28 7.18 -7.15 3.34
N SER A 29 8.11 -7.83 4.03
CA SER A 29 9.50 -7.37 4.13
C SER A 29 10.27 -7.56 2.81
N LEU A 30 9.77 -8.42 1.91
CA LEU A 30 10.38 -8.72 0.62
C LEU A 30 9.88 -7.81 -0.50
N MET A 31 8.86 -7.00 -0.24
CA MET A 31 8.23 -6.15 -1.26
C MET A 31 9.11 -4.98 -1.63
N GLU A 32 9.17 -4.66 -2.92
CA GLU A 32 9.81 -3.46 -3.42
C GLU A 32 8.74 -2.43 -3.82
N PRO A 33 9.05 -1.13 -3.74
CA PRO A 33 8.10 -0.11 -4.17
C PRO A 33 7.78 -0.24 -5.66
N ILE A 34 6.53 0.02 -6.02
CA ILE A 34 6.13 0.17 -7.41
C ILE A 34 6.87 1.37 -7.99
N GLU A 35 7.26 1.28 -9.25
CA GLU A 35 7.96 2.35 -9.95
C GLU A 35 7.25 3.69 -9.77
N GLY A 36 7.99 4.70 -9.33
CA GLY A 36 7.47 6.05 -9.13
C GLY A 36 6.79 6.29 -7.79
N ALA A 37 6.51 5.24 -6.99
CA ALA A 37 5.75 5.38 -5.75
C ALA A 37 6.47 6.25 -4.71
N VAL A 38 7.76 6.03 -4.51
CA VAL A 38 8.54 6.77 -3.50
C VAL A 38 8.65 8.25 -3.88
N ILE A 39 8.93 8.53 -5.14
CA ILE A 39 9.01 9.91 -5.66
C ILE A 39 7.65 10.59 -5.56
N ALA A 40 6.58 9.88 -5.92
CA ALA A 40 5.22 10.41 -5.84
C ALA A 40 4.84 10.74 -4.39
N PHE A 41 5.14 9.85 -3.45
CA PHE A 41 4.86 10.11 -2.04
C PHE A 41 5.58 11.38 -1.56
N ASP A 42 6.86 11.51 -1.92
CA ASP A 42 7.66 12.68 -1.54
C ASP A 42 7.04 13.99 -2.05
N LYS A 43 6.62 14.01 -3.31
CA LYS A 43 5.98 15.17 -3.92
C LYS A 43 4.60 15.48 -3.34
N LEU A 44 3.79 14.45 -3.14
CA LEU A 44 2.45 14.61 -2.57
C LEU A 44 2.52 15.08 -1.11
N ALA A 45 3.50 14.60 -0.35
CA ALA A 45 3.69 15.00 1.03
C ALA A 45 4.09 16.47 1.18
N ASP A 46 4.69 17.08 0.15
CA ASP A 46 5.01 18.50 0.15
C ASP A 46 3.77 19.37 -0.06
N LYS A 47 2.76 18.85 -0.77
CA LYS A 47 1.55 19.62 -1.12
C LYS A 47 0.36 19.29 -0.22
N PHE A 48 0.25 18.05 0.22
CA PHE A 48 -0.88 17.55 0.99
C PHE A 48 -0.43 17.01 2.35
N ASP A 49 -1.35 16.94 3.28
CA ASP A 49 -1.20 16.18 4.51
C ASP A 49 -1.40 14.70 4.17
N THR A 50 -0.32 14.02 3.81
CA THR A 50 -0.34 12.69 3.18
C THR A 50 -0.07 11.59 4.18
N TYR A 51 -0.96 10.60 4.24
CA TYR A 51 -0.87 9.43 5.08
C TYR A 51 -0.78 8.17 4.24
N ILE A 52 -0.23 7.11 4.82
CA ILE A 52 -0.25 5.76 4.24
C ILE A 52 -1.36 4.99 4.93
N LEU A 53 -2.38 4.59 4.17
CA LEU A 53 -3.48 3.78 4.66
C LEU A 53 -3.41 2.41 4.02
N SER A 54 -3.12 1.41 4.82
CA SER A 54 -2.89 0.05 4.36
C SER A 54 -3.65 -0.95 5.21
N THR A 55 -3.80 -2.17 4.70
CA THR A 55 -4.35 -3.29 5.46
C THR A 55 -3.24 -4.30 5.72
N ALA A 56 -3.03 -4.68 6.97
CA ALA A 56 -2.18 -5.81 7.31
C ALA A 56 -3.07 -7.02 7.51
N PRO A 57 -2.88 -8.12 6.73
CA PRO A 57 -3.73 -9.29 6.84
C PRO A 57 -3.79 -9.83 8.27
N TRP A 58 -5.00 -10.14 8.72
CA TRP A 58 -5.22 -10.59 10.11
C TRP A 58 -4.42 -11.86 10.46
N GLU A 59 -4.31 -12.77 9.48
CA GLU A 59 -3.61 -14.05 9.66
C GLU A 59 -2.09 -13.95 9.48
N ASN A 60 -1.55 -12.76 9.25
CA ASN A 60 -0.11 -12.54 9.11
C ASN A 60 0.36 -11.47 10.09
N ASP A 61 0.67 -11.88 11.31
CA ASP A 61 1.10 -10.96 12.37
C ASP A 61 2.40 -10.22 12.03
N THR A 62 3.30 -10.82 11.25
CA THR A 62 4.52 -10.13 10.83
C THR A 62 4.24 -8.97 9.88
N ALA A 63 3.12 -8.98 9.17
CA ALA A 63 2.74 -7.91 8.25
C ALA A 63 2.62 -6.55 8.95
N TRP A 64 2.21 -6.54 10.20
CA TRP A 64 2.02 -5.30 10.96
C TRP A 64 3.36 -4.60 11.20
N SER A 65 4.36 -5.30 11.69
CA SER A 65 5.69 -4.74 11.87
C SER A 65 6.43 -4.55 10.56
N ASP A 66 6.29 -5.47 9.62
CA ASP A 66 6.96 -5.40 8.32
C ASP A 66 6.51 -4.18 7.51
N LYS A 67 5.24 -3.84 7.54
CA LYS A 67 4.73 -2.64 6.87
C LYS A 67 5.27 -1.37 7.49
N LEU A 68 5.39 -1.31 8.81
CA LEU A 68 6.00 -0.18 9.49
C LEU A 68 7.47 -0.03 9.09
N ILE A 69 8.22 -1.13 9.09
CA ILE A 69 9.65 -1.13 8.70
C ILE A 69 9.79 -0.69 7.25
N TRP A 70 8.94 -1.20 6.37
CA TRP A 70 8.91 -0.84 4.96
C TRP A 70 8.72 0.67 4.77
N VAL A 71 7.75 1.25 5.47
CA VAL A 71 7.47 2.70 5.41
C VAL A 71 8.68 3.50 5.87
N LYS A 72 9.31 3.11 6.98
CA LYS A 72 10.52 3.79 7.48
C LYS A 72 11.66 3.73 6.48
N ASN A 73 11.86 2.56 5.86
CA ASN A 73 12.98 2.35 4.94
C ASN A 73 12.83 3.08 3.61
N TYR A 74 11.61 3.12 3.06
CA TYR A 74 11.38 3.67 1.73
C TYR A 74 10.83 5.09 1.70
N LEU A 75 9.99 5.46 2.65
CA LEU A 75 9.31 6.75 2.63
C LEU A 75 9.93 7.81 3.55
N GLY A 76 10.72 7.39 4.54
CA GLY A 76 11.53 8.30 5.35
C GLY A 76 10.75 9.23 6.28
N GLU A 77 11.32 10.39 6.54
CA GLU A 77 10.84 11.33 7.56
C GLU A 77 9.46 11.93 7.24
N LYS A 78 9.12 12.09 5.97
CA LYS A 78 7.80 12.61 5.59
C LYS A 78 6.65 11.67 5.94
N ALA A 79 6.97 10.39 6.22
CA ALA A 79 6.00 9.39 6.65
C ALA A 79 5.95 9.22 8.19
N TYR A 80 6.70 10.01 8.94
CA TYR A 80 6.79 9.89 10.39
C TYR A 80 5.41 10.01 11.04
N LYS A 81 5.01 8.96 11.79
CA LYS A 81 3.71 8.85 12.46
C LYS A 81 2.50 8.96 11.51
N ARG A 82 2.68 8.60 10.25
CA ARG A 82 1.66 8.72 9.20
C ARG A 82 1.27 7.40 8.58
N LEU A 83 1.51 6.28 9.26
CA LEU A 83 1.04 4.96 8.84
C LEU A 83 -0.22 4.58 9.62
N ILE A 84 -1.27 4.24 8.88
CA ILE A 84 -2.53 3.74 9.43
C ILE A 84 -2.74 2.34 8.86
N LEU A 85 -2.87 1.34 9.75
CA LEU A 85 -3.22 -0.03 9.35
C LEU A 85 -4.67 -0.28 9.74
N SER A 86 -5.51 -0.62 8.78
CA SER A 86 -6.94 -0.79 9.00
C SER A 86 -7.53 -1.81 8.03
N HIS A 87 -8.46 -2.62 8.51
CA HIS A 87 -9.32 -3.47 7.68
C HIS A 87 -10.58 -2.72 7.21
N HIS A 88 -10.75 -1.48 7.66
CA HIS A 88 -11.94 -0.68 7.44
C HIS A 88 -11.54 0.72 6.97
N LYS A 89 -11.10 0.81 5.72
CA LYS A 89 -10.62 2.08 5.15
C LYS A 89 -11.71 3.15 5.11
N ASN A 90 -12.97 2.73 5.06
CA ASN A 90 -14.13 3.62 5.11
C ASN A 90 -14.31 4.35 6.45
N LEU A 91 -13.65 3.90 7.52
CA LEU A 91 -13.68 4.59 8.82
C LEU A 91 -12.65 5.71 8.93
N ASN A 92 -11.82 5.86 7.92
CA ASN A 92 -10.84 6.94 7.86
C ASN A 92 -11.39 8.05 6.97
N SER A 93 -10.96 9.28 7.21
CA SER A 93 -11.41 10.45 6.44
C SER A 93 -10.27 11.10 5.68
N GLY A 94 -10.60 11.73 4.57
CA GLY A 94 -9.64 12.45 3.74
C GLY A 94 -10.30 12.93 2.47
N ASP A 95 -9.61 13.79 1.74
CA ASP A 95 -10.13 14.31 0.46
C ASP A 95 -9.93 13.30 -0.66
N TYR A 96 -8.85 12.55 -0.63
CA TYR A 96 -8.48 11.57 -1.66
C TYR A 96 -7.96 10.29 -1.05
N LEU A 97 -8.32 9.16 -1.64
CA LEU A 97 -7.71 7.86 -1.37
C LEU A 97 -7.13 7.30 -2.68
N ILE A 98 -5.84 7.04 -2.70
CA ILE A 98 -5.18 6.38 -3.83
C ILE A 98 -5.03 4.90 -3.46
N ASP A 99 -5.79 4.04 -4.13
CA ASP A 99 -5.80 2.61 -3.82
C ASP A 99 -6.08 1.83 -5.11
N ASP A 100 -5.41 0.70 -5.27
CA ASP A 100 -5.58 -0.17 -6.44
C ASP A 100 -6.75 -1.14 -6.29
N ARG A 101 -7.36 -1.21 -5.11
CA ARG A 101 -8.44 -2.14 -4.79
C ARG A 101 -9.67 -1.41 -4.25
N LEU A 102 -10.79 -2.13 -4.30
CA LEU A 102 -12.05 -1.69 -3.70
C LEU A 102 -12.33 -2.38 -2.37
N LYS A 103 -11.42 -3.25 -1.91
CA LYS A 103 -11.56 -4.07 -0.70
C LYS A 103 -11.30 -3.28 0.58
N ASN A 104 -11.64 -3.91 1.72
CA ASN A 104 -11.40 -3.37 3.06
C ASN A 104 -11.98 -1.98 3.27
N GLY A 105 -13.12 -1.72 2.65
CA GLY A 105 -13.84 -0.46 2.76
C GLY A 105 -13.33 0.66 1.87
N ALA A 106 -12.34 0.40 1.00
CA ALA A 106 -11.80 1.43 0.11
C ALA A 106 -12.86 2.02 -0.84
N ASP A 107 -13.79 1.20 -1.32
CA ASP A 107 -14.89 1.62 -2.18
C ASP A 107 -15.91 2.55 -1.48
N LYS A 108 -15.88 2.60 -0.14
CA LYS A 108 -16.75 3.43 0.69
C LYS A 108 -16.00 4.51 1.44
N PHE A 109 -14.78 4.80 1.05
CA PHE A 109 -13.99 5.87 1.66
C PHE A 109 -14.71 7.21 1.44
N PRO A 110 -14.83 8.06 2.49
CA PRO A 110 -15.51 9.34 2.38
C PRO A 110 -14.64 10.41 1.73
N GLY A 111 -14.41 10.30 0.46
CA GLY A 111 -13.58 11.19 -0.34
C GLY A 111 -13.48 10.64 -1.75
N GLU A 112 -12.70 11.27 -2.60
CA GLU A 112 -12.51 10.78 -3.96
C GLU A 112 -11.56 9.59 -3.97
N HIS A 113 -11.99 8.46 -4.51
CA HIS A 113 -11.15 7.29 -4.72
C HIS A 113 -10.44 7.42 -6.06
N ILE A 114 -9.11 7.61 -6.00
CA ILE A 114 -8.25 7.56 -7.19
C ILE A 114 -7.84 6.10 -7.37
N HIS A 115 -8.52 5.42 -8.31
CA HIS A 115 -8.36 3.98 -8.49
C HIS A 115 -7.10 3.70 -9.30
N PHE A 116 -5.99 3.49 -8.59
CA PHE A 116 -4.68 3.21 -9.17
C PHE A 116 -4.69 1.90 -9.98
N GLY A 117 -4.03 1.90 -11.14
CA GLY A 117 -3.95 0.74 -12.00
C GLY A 117 -5.08 0.62 -13.02
N THR A 118 -5.97 1.59 -13.07
CA THR A 118 -7.03 1.68 -14.09
C THR A 118 -6.56 2.48 -15.31
N ASP A 119 -7.38 2.52 -16.37
CA ASP A 119 -7.06 3.27 -17.59
C ASP A 119 -6.87 4.77 -17.31
N LYS A 120 -7.61 5.32 -16.35
CA LYS A 120 -7.50 6.73 -15.99
C LYS A 120 -6.23 7.03 -15.19
N PHE A 121 -5.84 6.11 -14.31
CA PHE A 121 -4.67 6.26 -13.43
C PHE A 121 -3.76 5.03 -13.52
N PRO A 122 -3.11 4.79 -14.68
CA PRO A 122 -2.34 3.56 -14.87
C PRO A 122 -1.03 3.52 -14.06
N ASN A 123 -0.53 4.67 -13.62
CA ASN A 123 0.75 4.77 -12.92
C ASN A 123 0.80 6.01 -12.01
N TRP A 124 1.87 6.12 -11.23
CA TRP A 124 2.04 7.25 -10.32
C TRP A 124 2.21 8.60 -11.04
N LYS A 125 2.74 8.60 -12.25
CA LYS A 125 2.87 9.82 -13.04
C LYS A 125 1.50 10.44 -13.29
N THR A 126 0.52 9.64 -13.71
CA THR A 126 -0.84 10.14 -13.98
C THR A 126 -1.56 10.60 -12.71
N VAL A 127 -1.33 9.92 -11.59
CA VAL A 127 -1.86 10.35 -10.30
C VAL A 127 -1.29 11.72 -9.91
N CYS A 128 0.02 11.90 -10.02
CA CYS A 128 0.66 13.18 -9.73
C CYS A 128 0.20 14.30 -10.67
N GLU A 129 0.05 14.02 -11.95
CA GLU A 129 -0.49 15.01 -12.90
C GLU A 129 -1.89 15.46 -12.52
N TYR A 130 -2.71 14.56 -12.00
CA TYR A 130 -4.06 14.87 -11.57
C TYR A 130 -4.08 15.72 -10.29
N LEU A 131 -3.23 15.41 -9.31
CA LEU A 131 -3.27 16.02 -7.99
C LEU A 131 -2.36 17.24 -7.85
N LEU A 132 -1.27 17.30 -8.59
CA LEU A 132 -0.30 18.37 -8.52
C LEU A 132 -0.51 19.40 -9.65
#